data_244a116f5644519f8fc4525195b73c2a
#
_entry.id   244a116f5644519f8fc4525195b73c2a
#
_cell.length_a   1.000
_cell.length_b   1.000
_cell.length_c   1.000
_cell.angle_alpha   90.00
_cell.angle_beta   90.00
_cell.angle_gamma   90.00
#
_symmetry.space_group_name_H-M   'P 1'
#
loop_
_entity.id
_entity.type
_entity.pdbx_description
1 polymer ?
#
loop_
_entity_poly.entity_id
_entity_poly.type
_entity_poly.pdbx_seq_one_letter_code
_entity_poly.pdbx_strand_id
1 'polypeptide(L)'
;ERTPTDLYLWLVKYQKELSHQFGWEIKPSSAIEGLAAAYGNRLIHRWKRLKNQLFPMSSSQPPPVGDWRKTHLVPRKEGQIFSSILVGINGKDSGWRALEQALIIAQIENSAVRGLHIIKGEFDPSDDQIREIRAEFRKRSAPHKISAKLYLEQGEVLNLLNERARWNDLLVFSLEHPPKDRPAARLRSNLRGLIQTCPRPLLAVPSPSPMRHALLAYDGSPKATEALYLAAYLVEHWGIKLTVVTALEDSTSRHNPLHKAQEYLASREIEASLFSDVGLPSDVIISAMNKRGCDFIIVGGYGYQPVMEVLFGSTLNGLLRKSEKPILICH
;
A
#
# COMPACT_ATOMS: atom_id res chain seq x y z
N GLU A 1 4.81 -10.33 14.81
CA GLU A 1 5.60 -11.55 14.63
C GLU A 1 6.15 -11.56 13.22
N ARG A 2 7.47 -11.72 13.09
CA ARG A 2 8.13 -11.81 11.80
C ARG A 2 7.95 -13.21 11.24
N THR A 3 7.76 -13.30 9.92
CA THR A 3 7.69 -14.60 9.26
C THR A 3 9.07 -15.27 9.23
N PRO A 4 9.17 -16.59 9.09
CA PRO A 4 10.46 -17.26 8.88
C PRO A 4 11.26 -16.69 7.70
N THR A 5 10.57 -16.24 6.65
CA THR A 5 11.18 -15.60 5.47
C THR A 5 11.80 -14.24 5.84
N ASP A 6 11.12 -13.43 6.65
CA ASP A 6 11.66 -12.14 7.11
C ASP A 6 12.92 -12.34 7.97
N LEU A 7 12.91 -13.35 8.83
CA LEU A 7 14.06 -13.71 9.65
C LEU A 7 15.24 -14.16 8.80
N TYR A 8 14.99 -14.97 7.76
CA TYR A 8 16.00 -15.42 6.83
C TYR A 8 16.64 -14.26 6.06
N LEU A 9 15.84 -13.37 5.49
CA LEU A 9 16.33 -12.20 4.76
C LEU A 9 17.14 -11.27 5.67
N TRP A 10 16.71 -11.10 6.90
CA TRP A 10 17.42 -10.30 7.88
C TRP A 10 18.75 -10.93 8.29
N LEU A 11 18.79 -12.25 8.45
CA LEU A 11 20.03 -13.00 8.72
C LEU A 11 21.03 -12.87 7.56
N VAL A 12 20.59 -13.03 6.32
CA VAL A 12 21.43 -12.88 5.12
C VAL A 12 22.01 -11.47 5.03
N LYS A 13 21.19 -10.44 5.32
CA LYS A 13 21.67 -9.06 5.34
C LYS A 13 22.72 -8.85 6.43
N TYR A 14 22.45 -9.31 7.64
CA TYR A 14 23.38 -9.21 8.77
C TYR A 14 24.70 -9.96 8.52
N GLN A 15 24.63 -11.15 7.92
CA GLN A 15 25.79 -11.92 7.51
C GLN A 15 26.66 -11.14 6.50
N LYS A 16 26.04 -10.50 5.50
CA LYS A 16 26.77 -9.67 4.53
C LYS A 16 27.42 -8.45 5.17
N GLU A 17 26.74 -7.78 6.08
CA GLU A 17 27.28 -6.64 6.82
C GLU A 17 28.48 -7.04 7.67
N LEU A 18 28.41 -8.17 8.38
CA LEU A 18 29.53 -8.71 9.14
C LEU A 18 30.69 -9.12 8.23
N SER A 19 30.43 -9.82 7.13
CA SER A 19 31.48 -10.23 6.18
C SER A 19 32.21 -9.03 5.59
N HIS A 20 31.48 -7.96 5.28
CA HIS A 20 32.08 -6.70 4.82
C HIS A 20 32.91 -6.01 5.91
N GLN A 21 32.43 -6.02 7.15
CA GLN A 21 33.12 -5.38 8.29
C GLN A 21 34.40 -6.12 8.70
N PHE A 22 34.38 -7.46 8.62
CA PHE A 22 35.52 -8.30 9.03
C PHE A 22 36.45 -8.70 7.87
N GLY A 23 36.04 -8.46 6.62
CA GLY A 23 36.86 -8.75 5.44
C GLY A 23 36.97 -10.25 5.08
N TRP A 24 36.18 -11.13 5.69
CA TRP A 24 36.07 -12.56 5.35
C TRP A 24 34.62 -13.06 5.42
N GLU A 25 34.36 -14.19 4.80
CA GLU A 25 33.03 -14.80 4.77
C GLU A 25 32.64 -15.37 6.15
N ILE A 26 31.55 -14.88 6.72
CA ILE A 26 31.00 -15.32 8.00
C ILE A 26 30.02 -16.47 7.74
N LYS A 27 30.18 -17.58 8.48
CA LYS A 27 29.26 -18.72 8.37
C LYS A 27 27.86 -18.35 8.88
N PRO A 28 26.76 -18.85 8.27
CA PRO A 28 25.39 -18.56 8.71
C PRO A 28 25.14 -18.84 10.20
N SER A 29 25.72 -19.93 10.74
CA SER A 29 25.61 -20.28 12.17
C SER A 29 26.15 -19.18 13.09
N SER A 30 27.33 -18.64 12.78
CA SER A 30 27.96 -17.56 13.58
C SER A 30 27.18 -16.24 13.44
N ALA A 31 26.58 -15.99 12.26
CA ALA A 31 25.72 -14.84 12.07
C ALA A 31 24.42 -14.96 12.88
N ILE A 32 23.85 -16.16 13.04
CA ILE A 32 22.67 -16.42 13.89
C ILE A 32 22.98 -16.12 15.35
N GLU A 33 24.10 -16.59 15.86
CA GLU A 33 24.52 -16.35 17.26
C GLU A 33 24.78 -14.87 17.51
N GLY A 34 25.47 -14.19 16.61
CA GLY A 34 25.70 -12.75 16.67
C GLY A 34 24.41 -11.92 16.61
N LEU A 35 23.47 -12.31 15.73
CA LEU A 35 22.16 -11.68 15.63
C LEU A 35 21.34 -11.88 16.91
N ALA A 36 21.33 -13.10 17.45
CA ALA A 36 20.64 -13.41 18.70
C ALA A 36 21.22 -12.63 19.90
N ALA A 37 22.55 -12.50 19.98
CA ALA A 37 23.23 -11.71 21.01
C ALA A 37 22.94 -10.21 20.88
N ALA A 38 23.01 -9.65 19.66
CA ALA A 38 22.80 -8.24 19.40
C ALA A 38 21.34 -7.79 19.61
N TYR A 39 20.38 -8.62 19.30
CA TYR A 39 18.95 -8.25 19.29
C TYR A 39 18.10 -9.03 20.30
N GLY A 40 18.55 -10.18 20.82
CA GLY A 40 17.83 -11.01 21.79
C GLY A 40 17.72 -10.40 23.19
N ASN A 41 18.63 -9.52 23.57
CA ASN A 41 18.73 -8.93 24.92
C ASN A 41 18.31 -7.46 25.02
N ARG A 42 17.72 -6.86 24.01
CA ARG A 42 17.28 -5.45 24.12
C ARG A 42 16.12 -5.31 25.11
N LEU A 43 16.27 -4.41 26.04
CA LEU A 43 15.29 -4.00 27.07
C LEU A 43 13.88 -3.78 26.50
N ILE A 44 13.76 -3.34 25.25
CA ILE A 44 12.48 -3.12 24.54
C ILE A 44 11.70 -4.43 24.38
N HIS A 45 12.35 -5.58 24.14
CA HIS A 45 11.64 -6.87 24.05
C HIS A 45 11.23 -7.41 25.41
N ARG A 46 12.01 -7.12 26.47
CA ARG A 46 11.64 -7.44 27.86
C ARG A 46 10.45 -6.57 28.29
N TRP A 47 10.44 -5.28 27.96
CA TRP A 47 9.31 -4.37 28.22
C TRP A 47 8.04 -4.76 27.47
N LYS A 48 8.14 -5.16 26.20
CA LYS A 48 6.99 -5.67 25.45
C LYS A 48 6.42 -6.96 26.04
N ARG A 49 7.29 -7.90 26.49
CA ARG A 49 6.84 -9.12 27.17
C ARG A 49 6.19 -8.81 28.53
N LEU A 50 6.78 -7.91 29.30
CA LEU A 50 6.23 -7.48 30.59
C LEU A 50 4.90 -6.72 30.42
N LYS A 51 4.80 -5.84 29.42
CA LYS A 51 3.56 -5.12 29.09
C LYS A 51 2.44 -6.08 28.68
N ASN A 52 2.74 -7.10 27.90
CA ASN A 52 1.75 -8.11 27.50
C ASN A 52 1.36 -9.07 28.66
N GLN A 53 2.22 -9.23 29.67
CA GLN A 53 1.89 -9.99 30.88
C GLN A 53 1.09 -9.18 31.91
N LEU A 54 1.37 -7.89 32.04
CA LEU A 54 0.72 -7.01 33.01
C LEU A 54 -0.60 -6.40 32.52
N PHE A 55 -0.74 -6.27 31.21
CA PHE A 55 -1.97 -5.84 30.56
C PHE A 55 -2.28 -6.84 29.45
N PRO A 56 -2.94 -7.97 29.78
CA PRO A 56 -3.50 -8.83 28.77
C PRO A 56 -4.52 -7.96 28.02
N MET A 57 -4.16 -7.51 26.82
CA MET A 57 -5.15 -6.96 25.88
C MET A 57 -6.23 -8.03 25.77
N SER A 58 -7.49 -7.63 26.00
CA SER A 58 -8.64 -8.51 25.91
C SER A 58 -8.51 -9.25 24.58
N SER A 59 -8.29 -10.54 24.68
CA SER A 59 -7.98 -11.41 23.60
C SER A 59 -9.24 -11.61 22.76
N SER A 60 -9.37 -10.88 21.67
CA SER A 60 -9.78 -11.59 20.49
C SER A 60 -8.61 -12.51 20.18
N GLN A 61 -8.59 -13.72 20.72
CA GLN A 61 -7.62 -14.74 20.34
C GLN A 61 -7.64 -14.81 18.83
N PRO A 62 -6.48 -14.68 18.15
CA PRO A 62 -6.46 -14.93 16.73
C PRO A 62 -7.10 -16.31 16.52
N PRO A 63 -8.03 -16.45 15.57
CA PRO A 63 -8.66 -17.74 15.31
C PRO A 63 -7.57 -18.78 15.09
N PRO A 64 -7.79 -20.05 15.47
CA PRO A 64 -6.81 -21.11 15.36
C PRO A 64 -6.19 -21.11 13.95
N VAL A 65 -4.89 -21.32 13.90
CA VAL A 65 -4.13 -21.31 12.65
C VAL A 65 -4.80 -22.27 11.65
N GLY A 66 -5.38 -21.71 10.60
CA GLY A 66 -6.07 -22.46 9.54
C GLY A 66 -7.57 -22.22 9.41
N ASP A 67 -8.33 -21.97 10.47
CA ASP A 67 -9.79 -21.79 10.37
C ASP A 67 -10.16 -20.46 9.74
N TRP A 68 -9.42 -19.41 10.04
CA TRP A 68 -9.62 -18.11 9.39
C TRP A 68 -9.31 -18.16 7.89
N ARG A 69 -8.29 -18.93 7.47
CA ARG A 69 -8.00 -19.20 6.06
C ARG A 69 -9.16 -19.86 5.33
N LYS A 70 -9.76 -20.89 5.92
CA LYS A 70 -10.85 -21.65 5.29
C LYS A 70 -12.11 -20.80 5.04
N THR A 71 -12.39 -19.85 5.95
CA THR A 71 -13.61 -19.03 5.89
C THR A 71 -13.42 -17.71 5.15
N HIS A 72 -12.17 -17.23 4.96
CA HIS A 72 -11.89 -15.89 4.45
C HIS A 72 -11.03 -15.85 3.18
N LEU A 73 -10.49 -16.98 2.73
CA LEU A 73 -9.83 -17.04 1.43
C LEU A 73 -10.89 -16.98 0.32
N VAL A 74 -10.84 -15.93 -0.46
CA VAL A 74 -11.53 -15.89 -1.75
C VAL A 74 -10.73 -16.77 -2.71
N PRO A 75 -11.35 -17.74 -3.42
CA PRO A 75 -10.64 -18.50 -4.44
C PRO A 75 -10.08 -17.54 -5.49
N ARG A 76 -8.77 -17.56 -5.68
CA ARG A 76 -8.13 -16.79 -6.75
C ARG A 76 -8.44 -17.46 -8.08
N LYS A 77 -8.89 -16.68 -9.04
CA LYS A 77 -8.91 -17.09 -10.43
C LYS A 77 -7.51 -16.95 -11.00
N GLU A 78 -7.16 -17.82 -11.92
CA GLU A 78 -5.88 -17.74 -12.61
C GLU A 78 -5.74 -16.38 -13.30
N GLY A 79 -4.59 -15.72 -13.13
CA GLY A 79 -4.33 -14.39 -13.66
C GLY A 79 -4.91 -13.22 -12.85
N GLN A 80 -5.64 -13.43 -11.75
CA GLN A 80 -6.23 -12.35 -10.95
C GLN A 80 -5.28 -11.88 -9.84
N ILE A 81 -4.92 -10.58 -9.83
CA ILE A 81 -4.09 -9.98 -8.76
C ILE A 81 -4.93 -9.56 -7.55
N PHE A 82 -6.07 -8.92 -7.76
CA PHE A 82 -6.92 -8.40 -6.71
C PHE A 82 -8.18 -9.26 -6.52
N SER A 83 -8.08 -10.39 -5.81
CA SER A 83 -9.24 -11.24 -5.49
C SER A 83 -10.06 -10.71 -4.32
N SER A 84 -9.42 -9.96 -3.41
CA SER A 84 -10.05 -9.38 -2.22
C SER A 84 -9.56 -7.98 -1.97
N ILE A 85 -10.49 -7.04 -1.85
CA ILE A 85 -10.22 -5.62 -1.63
C ILE A 85 -10.70 -5.23 -0.24
N LEU A 86 -9.79 -4.77 0.61
CA LEU A 86 -10.12 -4.17 1.91
C LEU A 86 -10.39 -2.68 1.72
N VAL A 87 -11.47 -2.16 2.28
CA VAL A 87 -11.76 -0.73 2.27
C VAL A 87 -12.05 -0.20 3.67
N GLY A 88 -11.34 0.85 4.07
CA GLY A 88 -11.57 1.56 5.34
C GLY A 88 -12.83 2.44 5.25
N ILE A 89 -13.82 2.15 6.11
CA ILE A 89 -15.09 2.89 6.20
C ILE A 89 -15.08 3.73 7.46
N ASN A 90 -15.16 5.05 7.31
CA ASN A 90 -15.20 5.99 8.45
C ASN A 90 -16.59 6.58 8.73
N GLY A 91 -17.61 6.16 7.98
CA GLY A 91 -18.98 6.67 8.10
C GLY A 91 -19.21 8.07 7.51
N LYS A 92 -18.19 8.68 6.90
CA LYS A 92 -18.26 10.00 6.27
C LYS A 92 -18.22 9.89 4.75
N ASP A 93 -18.52 10.98 4.03
CA ASP A 93 -18.49 11.02 2.56
C ASP A 93 -17.16 10.56 1.96
N SER A 94 -16.04 10.86 2.61
CA SER A 94 -14.73 10.40 2.16
C SER A 94 -14.62 8.87 2.18
N GLY A 95 -15.07 8.21 3.25
CA GLY A 95 -15.10 6.76 3.35
C GLY A 95 -16.02 6.12 2.31
N TRP A 96 -17.14 6.79 1.99
CA TRP A 96 -18.04 6.33 0.95
C TRP A 96 -17.44 6.47 -0.45
N ARG A 97 -16.66 7.52 -0.73
CA ARG A 97 -15.86 7.64 -1.98
C ARG A 97 -14.85 6.51 -2.12
N ALA A 98 -14.18 6.15 -1.02
CA ALA A 98 -13.26 5.00 -1.03
C ALA A 98 -13.99 3.67 -1.32
N LEU A 99 -15.18 3.48 -0.76
CA LEU A 99 -16.02 2.31 -1.06
C LEU A 99 -16.43 2.30 -2.55
N GLU A 100 -16.88 3.41 -3.10
CA GLU A 100 -17.25 3.53 -4.51
C GLU A 100 -16.08 3.14 -5.42
N GLN A 101 -14.88 3.63 -5.14
CA GLN A 101 -13.68 3.24 -5.88
C GLN A 101 -13.36 1.75 -5.75
N ALA A 102 -13.49 1.18 -4.56
CA ALA A 102 -13.29 -0.25 -4.35
C ALA A 102 -14.32 -1.10 -5.13
N LEU A 103 -15.56 -0.64 -5.21
CA LEU A 103 -16.63 -1.30 -5.97
C LEU A 103 -16.35 -1.25 -7.48
N ILE A 104 -15.86 -0.13 -8.02
CA ILE A 104 -15.43 0.00 -9.42
C ILE A 104 -14.34 -1.03 -9.74
N ILE A 105 -13.28 -1.11 -8.93
CA ILE A 105 -12.22 -2.08 -9.14
C ILE A 105 -12.73 -3.52 -9.00
N ALA A 106 -13.59 -3.76 -8.01
CA ALA A 106 -14.16 -5.08 -7.78
C ALA A 106 -15.03 -5.58 -8.95
N GLN A 107 -15.68 -4.69 -9.68
CA GLN A 107 -16.41 -5.06 -10.90
C GLN A 107 -15.44 -5.45 -12.03
N ILE A 108 -14.34 -4.73 -12.20
CA ILE A 108 -13.33 -5.03 -13.23
C ILE A 108 -12.65 -6.37 -12.92
N GLU A 109 -12.20 -6.56 -11.68
CA GLU A 109 -11.47 -7.76 -11.22
C GLU A 109 -12.40 -8.92 -10.82
N ASN A 110 -13.70 -8.71 -10.72
CA ASN A 110 -14.63 -9.68 -10.13
C ASN A 110 -14.20 -10.11 -8.72
N SER A 111 -13.87 -9.11 -7.89
CA SER A 111 -13.29 -9.25 -6.56
C SER A 111 -14.35 -9.21 -5.47
N ALA A 112 -13.99 -9.75 -4.28
CA ALA A 112 -14.76 -9.51 -3.06
C ALA A 112 -14.34 -8.19 -2.40
N VAL A 113 -15.31 -7.39 -1.92
CA VAL A 113 -15.07 -6.17 -1.15
C VAL A 113 -15.32 -6.41 0.34
N ARG A 114 -14.35 -6.06 1.16
CA ARG A 114 -14.41 -6.14 2.62
C ARG A 114 -14.30 -4.75 3.21
N GLY A 115 -15.45 -4.20 3.60
CA GLY A 115 -15.50 -2.95 4.37
C GLY A 115 -15.03 -3.19 5.80
N LEU A 116 -14.18 -2.33 6.33
CA LEU A 116 -13.76 -2.33 7.72
C LEU A 116 -14.11 -0.99 8.34
N HIS A 117 -15.04 -1.00 9.29
CA HIS A 117 -15.33 0.15 10.15
C HIS A 117 -14.72 -0.09 11.52
N ILE A 118 -13.90 0.86 11.99
CA ILE A 118 -13.18 0.74 13.26
C ILE A 118 -13.82 1.67 14.28
N ILE A 119 -14.33 1.07 15.36
CA ILE A 119 -15.01 1.75 16.44
C ILE A 119 -13.96 2.21 17.45
N LYS A 120 -14.03 3.50 17.80
CA LYS A 120 -13.23 4.10 18.87
C LYS A 120 -14.09 4.17 20.14
N GLY A 121 -13.74 3.43 21.17
CA GLY A 121 -14.50 3.36 22.43
C GLY A 121 -15.24 2.04 22.61
N GLU A 122 -16.24 2.01 23.49
CA GLU A 122 -17.03 0.80 23.73
C GLU A 122 -17.92 0.48 22.53
N PHE A 123 -18.01 -0.80 22.20
CA PHE A 123 -18.84 -1.28 21.10
C PHE A 123 -20.26 -1.53 21.59
N ASP A 124 -21.21 -0.72 21.13
CA ASP A 124 -22.63 -0.99 21.30
C ASP A 124 -23.26 -1.37 19.95
N PRO A 125 -23.69 -2.63 19.78
CA PRO A 125 -24.37 -3.07 18.56
C PRO A 125 -25.68 -2.35 18.27
N SER A 126 -26.30 -1.74 19.27
CA SER A 126 -27.57 -1.00 19.16
C SER A 126 -27.40 0.48 18.77
N ASP A 127 -26.14 0.95 18.67
CA ASP A 127 -25.81 2.32 18.27
C ASP A 127 -26.41 2.64 16.89
N ASP A 128 -27.22 3.71 16.85
CA ASP A 128 -27.86 4.18 15.64
C ASP A 128 -26.85 4.48 14.53
N GLN A 129 -25.70 5.04 14.85
CA GLN A 129 -24.65 5.33 13.91
C GLN A 129 -24.10 4.05 13.24
N ILE A 130 -23.96 2.97 13.99
CA ILE A 130 -23.54 1.67 13.47
C ILE A 130 -24.60 1.09 12.54
N ARG A 131 -25.88 1.22 12.90
CA ARG A 131 -26.99 0.78 12.05
C ARG A 131 -27.03 1.56 10.73
N GLU A 132 -26.85 2.86 10.78
CA GLU A 132 -26.77 3.72 9.58
C GLU A 132 -25.60 3.33 8.67
N ILE A 133 -24.41 3.13 9.21
CA ILE A 133 -23.23 2.72 8.45
C ILE A 133 -23.47 1.37 7.76
N ARG A 134 -24.08 0.40 8.44
CA ARG A 134 -24.44 -0.89 7.85
C ARG A 134 -25.48 -0.76 6.72
N ALA A 135 -26.49 0.07 6.94
CA ALA A 135 -27.52 0.31 5.95
C ALA A 135 -26.95 1.00 4.70
N GLU A 136 -26.13 2.05 4.89
CA GLU A 136 -25.52 2.78 3.79
C GLU A 136 -24.50 1.93 3.01
N PHE A 137 -23.70 1.10 3.69
CA PHE A 137 -22.80 0.15 3.05
C PHE A 137 -23.58 -0.83 2.14
N ARG A 138 -24.69 -1.41 2.64
CA ARG A 138 -25.54 -2.32 1.85
C ARG A 138 -26.16 -1.60 0.66
N LYS A 139 -26.72 -0.41 0.87
CA LYS A 139 -27.33 0.40 -0.18
C LYS A 139 -26.38 0.69 -1.33
N ARG A 140 -25.10 1.05 -1.00
CA ARG A 140 -24.10 1.37 -2.01
C ARG A 140 -23.53 0.13 -2.70
N SER A 141 -23.38 -0.98 -2.00
CA SER A 141 -22.79 -2.21 -2.57
C SER A 141 -23.76 -3.05 -3.37
N ALA A 142 -25.06 -3.05 -3.02
CA ALA A 142 -26.09 -3.91 -3.66
C ALA A 142 -26.17 -3.78 -5.19
N PRO A 143 -26.10 -2.56 -5.81
CA PRO A 143 -26.23 -2.43 -7.25
C PRO A 143 -25.11 -3.11 -8.05
N HIS A 144 -23.94 -3.30 -7.44
CA HIS A 144 -22.75 -3.79 -8.13
C HIS A 144 -22.70 -5.32 -8.34
N LYS A 145 -23.62 -6.08 -7.70
CA LYS A 145 -23.72 -7.55 -7.82
C LYS A 145 -22.41 -8.29 -7.50
N ILE A 146 -21.60 -7.75 -6.61
CA ILE A 146 -20.35 -8.34 -6.12
C ILE A 146 -20.48 -8.83 -4.68
N SER A 147 -19.60 -9.71 -4.25
CA SER A 147 -19.51 -10.12 -2.85
C SER A 147 -18.97 -8.97 -2.00
N ALA A 148 -19.83 -8.29 -1.24
CA ALA A 148 -19.43 -7.20 -0.34
C ALA A 148 -19.89 -7.48 1.09
N LYS A 149 -18.99 -7.33 2.07
CA LYS A 149 -19.28 -7.54 3.49
C LYS A 149 -18.62 -6.47 4.35
N LEU A 150 -19.38 -5.91 5.31
CA LEU A 150 -18.87 -4.95 6.28
C LEU A 150 -18.51 -5.67 7.59
N TYR A 151 -17.30 -5.43 8.05
CA TYR A 151 -16.78 -5.85 9.35
C TYR A 151 -16.70 -4.65 10.28
N LEU A 152 -17.06 -4.87 11.54
CA LEU A 152 -16.97 -3.88 12.61
C LEU A 152 -15.95 -4.38 13.60
N GLU A 153 -14.91 -3.63 13.86
CA GLU A 153 -13.86 -4.02 14.80
C GLU A 153 -13.53 -2.87 15.74
N GLN A 154 -13.16 -3.19 16.95
CA GLN A 154 -12.76 -2.21 17.96
C GLN A 154 -11.24 -2.24 18.10
N GLY A 155 -10.60 -1.06 18.05
CA GLY A 155 -9.16 -0.99 18.25
C GLY A 155 -8.49 0.23 17.62
N GLU A 156 -7.18 0.13 17.47
CA GLU A 156 -6.36 1.18 16.87
C GLU A 156 -6.34 1.01 15.34
N VAL A 157 -6.64 2.11 14.64
CA VAL A 157 -6.91 2.10 13.19
C VAL A 157 -5.75 1.55 12.38
N LEU A 158 -4.52 2.02 12.65
CA LEU A 158 -3.35 1.62 11.88
C LEU A 158 -3.05 0.12 12.03
N ASN A 159 -3.15 -0.37 13.25
CA ASN A 159 -2.87 -1.78 13.57
C ASN A 159 -3.88 -2.70 12.89
N LEU A 160 -5.18 -2.38 13.02
CA LEU A 160 -6.25 -3.19 12.42
C LEU A 160 -6.21 -3.17 10.89
N LEU A 161 -5.99 -2.01 10.27
CA LEU A 161 -5.83 -1.94 8.81
C LEU A 161 -4.65 -2.78 8.33
N ASN A 162 -3.49 -2.70 8.99
CA ASN A 162 -2.32 -3.50 8.63
C ASN A 162 -2.53 -5.00 8.83
N GLU A 163 -3.17 -5.41 9.93
CA GLU A 163 -3.49 -6.82 10.16
C GLU A 163 -4.45 -7.35 9.09
N ARG A 164 -5.49 -6.61 8.77
CA ARG A 164 -6.50 -7.05 7.80
C ARG A 164 -5.99 -6.97 6.36
N ALA A 165 -5.10 -6.02 6.04
CA ALA A 165 -4.45 -5.93 4.74
C ALA A 165 -3.65 -7.20 4.39
N ARG A 166 -3.07 -7.90 5.37
CA ARG A 166 -2.35 -9.17 5.14
C ARG A 166 -3.21 -10.25 4.46
N TRP A 167 -4.52 -10.19 4.66
CA TRP A 167 -5.50 -11.17 4.16
C TRP A 167 -6.27 -10.67 2.94
N ASN A 168 -5.91 -9.50 2.44
CA ASN A 168 -6.48 -8.90 1.24
C ASN A 168 -5.36 -8.60 0.24
N ASP A 169 -5.71 -8.28 -0.98
CA ASP A 169 -4.73 -8.04 -2.05
C ASP A 169 -4.52 -6.55 -2.32
N LEU A 170 -5.51 -5.73 -1.98
CA LEU A 170 -5.48 -4.27 -2.11
C LEU A 170 -6.13 -3.64 -0.90
N LEU A 171 -5.53 -2.58 -0.35
CA LEU A 171 -6.16 -1.73 0.67
C LEU A 171 -6.56 -0.39 0.05
N VAL A 172 -7.85 -0.08 0.10
CA VAL A 172 -8.43 1.20 -0.36
C VAL A 172 -8.77 2.06 0.84
N PHE A 173 -8.35 3.30 0.83
CA PHE A 173 -8.66 4.26 1.90
C PHE A 173 -8.92 5.67 1.36
N SER A 174 -9.73 6.41 2.10
CA SER A 174 -10.03 7.80 1.75
C SER A 174 -8.90 8.73 2.15
N LEU A 175 -8.67 9.76 1.33
CA LEU A 175 -7.75 10.84 1.63
C LEU A 175 -8.57 12.09 1.98
N GLU A 176 -8.84 12.30 3.29
CA GLU A 176 -9.65 13.43 3.77
C GLU A 176 -8.86 14.75 3.81
N HIS A 177 -7.60 14.66 4.23
CA HIS A 177 -6.75 15.82 4.41
C HIS A 177 -5.39 15.57 3.81
N PRO A 178 -4.91 16.44 2.94
CA PRO A 178 -3.54 16.36 2.48
C PRO A 178 -2.58 16.37 3.68
N PRO A 179 -1.46 15.65 3.63
CA PRO A 179 -0.47 15.67 4.71
C PRO A 179 -0.05 17.09 5.03
N LYS A 180 -0.09 17.48 6.33
CA LYS A 180 0.28 18.83 6.76
C LYS A 180 1.74 19.14 6.44
N ASP A 181 2.03 20.40 6.12
CA ASP A 181 3.37 20.86 5.70
C ASP A 181 4.46 20.77 6.76
N ARG A 182 4.07 20.74 8.04
CA ARG A 182 5.03 20.72 9.14
C ARG A 182 5.77 19.38 9.23
N PRO A 183 7.12 19.35 9.23
CA PRO A 183 7.92 18.12 9.26
C PRO A 183 7.55 17.18 10.41
N ALA A 184 7.29 17.72 11.61
CA ALA A 184 6.89 16.95 12.78
C ALA A 184 5.49 16.31 12.65
N ALA A 185 4.56 16.94 11.92
CA ALA A 185 3.24 16.37 11.65
C ALA A 185 3.30 15.26 10.58
N ARG A 186 4.26 15.34 9.64
CA ARG A 186 4.51 14.29 8.64
C ARG A 186 5.00 12.99 9.29
N LEU A 187 5.86 13.08 10.31
CA LEU A 187 6.37 11.92 11.05
C LEU A 187 5.28 11.23 11.89
N ARG A 188 4.23 11.96 12.29
CA ARG A 188 3.14 11.46 13.13
C ARG A 188 1.88 11.09 12.35
N SER A 189 1.86 11.22 11.02
CA SER A 189 0.66 10.89 10.26
C SER A 189 0.46 9.37 10.20
N ASN A 190 -0.72 8.91 10.61
CA ASN A 190 -1.13 7.50 10.49
C ASN A 190 -1.01 7.00 9.04
N LEU A 191 -1.18 7.90 8.06
CA LEU A 191 -1.04 7.61 6.64
C LEU A 191 0.37 7.18 6.25
N ARG A 192 1.40 7.89 6.72
CA ARG A 192 2.80 7.50 6.45
C ARG A 192 3.11 6.14 7.08
N GLY A 193 2.70 5.95 8.33
CA GLY A 193 2.83 4.67 9.01
C GLY A 193 2.15 3.54 8.24
N LEU A 194 0.94 3.79 7.72
CA LEU A 194 0.20 2.83 6.90
C LEU A 194 0.96 2.49 5.61
N ILE A 195 1.43 3.49 4.87
CA ILE A 195 2.19 3.28 3.64
C ILE A 195 3.51 2.52 3.88
N GLN A 196 4.18 2.74 5.01
CA GLN A 196 5.44 2.07 5.34
C GLN A 196 5.29 0.64 5.86
N THR A 197 4.17 0.33 6.47
CA THR A 197 3.98 -0.95 7.19
C THR A 197 2.96 -1.88 6.56
N CYS A 198 2.12 -1.38 5.65
CA CYS A 198 1.14 -2.19 4.94
C CYS A 198 1.86 -3.16 3.98
N PRO A 199 1.59 -4.47 4.06
CA PRO A 199 2.26 -5.45 3.21
C PRO A 199 1.61 -5.60 1.82
N ARG A 200 0.68 -4.72 1.47
CA ARG A 200 -0.12 -4.78 0.23
C ARG A 200 -0.14 -3.44 -0.48
N PRO A 201 -0.36 -3.43 -1.80
CA PRO A 201 -0.62 -2.18 -2.51
C PRO A 201 -1.74 -1.39 -1.85
N LEU A 202 -1.59 -0.07 -1.88
CA LEU A 202 -2.49 0.89 -1.26
C LEU A 202 -3.10 1.79 -2.32
N LEU A 203 -4.41 1.98 -2.28
CA LEU A 203 -5.08 2.97 -3.12
C LEU A 203 -5.61 4.12 -2.26
N ALA A 204 -4.98 5.27 -2.37
CA ALA A 204 -5.44 6.51 -1.75
C ALA A 204 -6.47 7.20 -2.66
N VAL A 205 -7.67 7.45 -2.13
CA VAL A 205 -8.81 7.95 -2.91
C VAL A 205 -9.24 9.34 -2.43
N PRO A 206 -8.82 10.42 -3.10
CA PRO A 206 -9.40 11.76 -2.89
C PRO A 206 -10.82 11.84 -3.47
N SER A 207 -10.99 11.38 -4.70
CA SER A 207 -12.28 11.24 -5.40
C SER A 207 -12.29 9.97 -6.27
N PRO A 208 -13.45 9.36 -6.54
CA PRO A 208 -13.53 8.19 -7.40
C PRO A 208 -13.13 8.49 -8.84
N SER A 209 -12.64 7.46 -9.53
CA SER A 209 -12.19 7.51 -10.92
C SER A 209 -12.62 6.25 -11.67
N PRO A 210 -12.92 6.34 -12.97
CA PRO A 210 -13.25 5.17 -13.79
C PRO A 210 -12.06 4.22 -14.03
N MET A 211 -10.82 4.59 -13.65
CA MET A 211 -9.61 3.78 -13.79
C MET A 211 -9.35 3.32 -15.24
N ARG A 212 -9.43 4.24 -16.20
CA ARG A 212 -9.27 3.94 -17.64
C ARG A 212 -7.95 4.37 -18.24
N HIS A 213 -7.27 5.33 -17.63
CA HIS A 213 -5.99 5.84 -18.12
C HIS A 213 -5.02 6.06 -16.95
N ALA A 214 -4.08 5.15 -16.79
CA ALA A 214 -3.05 5.23 -15.77
C ALA A 214 -1.92 6.18 -16.16
N LEU A 215 -1.41 6.93 -15.18
CA LEU A 215 -0.09 7.53 -15.23
C LEU A 215 0.85 6.76 -14.30
N LEU A 216 1.90 6.15 -14.83
CA LEU A 216 2.97 5.54 -14.04
C LEU A 216 4.09 6.57 -13.83
N ALA A 217 4.36 6.91 -12.57
CA ALA A 217 5.56 7.65 -12.19
C ALA A 217 6.75 6.70 -12.11
N TYR A 218 7.75 6.89 -12.98
CA TYR A 218 8.87 5.96 -13.12
C TYR A 218 10.21 6.68 -13.07
N ASP A 219 11.05 6.30 -12.11
CA ASP A 219 12.41 6.83 -11.91
C ASP A 219 13.51 5.76 -12.07
N GLY A 220 13.14 4.55 -12.50
CA GLY A 220 14.06 3.42 -12.64
C GLY A 220 14.45 2.74 -11.33
N SER A 221 13.93 3.17 -10.19
CA SER A 221 14.17 2.54 -8.90
C SER A 221 13.53 1.13 -8.82
N PRO A 222 13.97 0.27 -7.89
CA PRO A 222 13.32 -1.03 -7.69
C PRO A 222 11.82 -0.92 -7.40
N LYS A 223 11.40 0.09 -6.62
CA LYS A 223 9.98 0.31 -6.32
C LYS A 223 9.18 0.83 -7.51
N ALA A 224 9.76 1.67 -8.35
CA ALA A 224 9.15 2.06 -9.62
C ALA A 224 9.05 0.87 -10.58
N THR A 225 10.00 -0.05 -10.53
CA THR A 225 9.96 -1.28 -11.34
C THR A 225 8.84 -2.22 -10.88
N GLU A 226 8.58 -2.37 -9.58
CA GLU A 226 7.41 -3.09 -9.07
C GLU A 226 6.10 -2.44 -9.55
N ALA A 227 6.05 -1.10 -9.51
CA ALA A 227 4.92 -0.33 -10.03
C ALA A 227 4.73 -0.51 -11.55
N LEU A 228 5.81 -0.62 -12.33
CA LEU A 228 5.77 -0.91 -13.76
C LEU A 228 5.16 -2.29 -14.05
N TYR A 229 5.52 -3.31 -13.27
CA TYR A 229 4.95 -4.66 -13.42
C TYR A 229 3.45 -4.66 -13.14
N LEU A 230 3.01 -3.94 -12.10
CA LEU A 230 1.60 -3.80 -11.82
C LEU A 230 0.89 -2.99 -12.92
N ALA A 231 1.48 -1.91 -13.43
CA ALA A 231 0.92 -1.13 -14.52
C ALA A 231 0.72 -1.98 -15.79
N ALA A 232 1.69 -2.83 -16.14
CA ALA A 232 1.59 -3.75 -17.27
C ALA A 232 0.42 -4.72 -17.07
N TYR A 233 0.28 -5.32 -15.89
CA TYR A 233 -0.87 -6.17 -15.57
C TYR A 233 -2.21 -5.43 -15.77
N LEU A 234 -2.33 -4.19 -15.28
CA LEU A 234 -3.55 -3.42 -15.42
C LEU A 234 -3.89 -3.12 -16.89
N VAL A 235 -2.87 -2.86 -17.73
CA VAL A 235 -3.09 -2.70 -19.18
C VAL A 235 -3.65 -3.97 -19.79
N GLU A 236 -3.02 -5.12 -19.51
CA GLU A 236 -3.38 -6.41 -20.10
C GLU A 236 -4.76 -6.90 -19.66
N HIS A 237 -5.10 -6.71 -18.38
CA HIS A 237 -6.31 -7.30 -17.81
C HIS A 237 -7.49 -6.32 -17.70
N TRP A 238 -7.22 -5.02 -17.55
CA TRP A 238 -8.28 -4.00 -17.46
C TRP A 238 -8.48 -3.28 -18.79
N GLY A 239 -7.57 -3.45 -19.77
CA GLY A 239 -7.65 -2.77 -21.07
C GLY A 239 -7.48 -1.26 -20.97
N ILE A 240 -6.71 -0.78 -19.99
CA ILE A 240 -6.50 0.65 -19.75
C ILE A 240 -5.39 1.22 -20.61
N LYS A 241 -5.42 2.53 -20.82
CA LYS A 241 -4.30 3.27 -21.42
C LYS A 241 -3.21 3.50 -20.38
N LEU A 242 -1.94 3.55 -20.83
CA LEU A 242 -0.79 3.82 -19.97
C LEU A 242 0.04 4.99 -20.49
N THR A 243 0.33 5.93 -19.60
CA THR A 243 1.37 6.96 -19.79
C THR A 243 2.44 6.75 -18.73
N VAL A 244 3.70 6.64 -19.16
CA VAL A 244 4.85 6.53 -18.24
C VAL A 244 5.56 7.88 -18.20
N VAL A 245 5.77 8.40 -17.00
CA VAL A 245 6.33 9.74 -16.77
C VAL A 245 7.58 9.67 -15.92
N THR A 246 8.64 10.32 -16.36
CA THR A 246 9.87 10.54 -15.59
C THR A 246 10.12 12.04 -15.41
N ALA A 247 10.41 12.45 -14.19
CA ALA A 247 10.94 13.76 -13.90
C ALA A 247 12.47 13.73 -13.99
N LEU A 248 13.05 14.63 -14.78
CA LEU A 248 14.49 14.79 -14.94
C LEU A 248 14.99 15.95 -14.05
N GLU A 249 16.21 15.83 -13.54
CA GLU A 249 16.86 16.92 -12.78
C GLU A 249 17.22 18.08 -13.68
N ASP A 250 17.75 17.78 -14.86
CA ASP A 250 18.08 18.74 -15.89
C ASP A 250 17.88 18.16 -17.31
N SER A 251 17.93 19.04 -18.33
CA SER A 251 17.76 18.66 -19.72
C SER A 251 18.98 17.92 -20.33
N THR A 252 20.09 17.90 -19.61
CA THR A 252 21.35 17.27 -20.07
C THR A 252 21.56 15.88 -19.48
N SER A 253 20.63 15.42 -18.65
CA SER A 253 20.70 14.12 -18.00
C SER A 253 20.79 13.00 -19.05
N ARG A 254 21.96 12.34 -19.10
CA ARG A 254 22.21 11.20 -20.00
C ARG A 254 21.48 9.93 -19.54
N HIS A 255 20.98 9.90 -18.31
CA HIS A 255 20.29 8.76 -17.74
C HIS A 255 18.78 8.99 -17.80
N ASN A 256 18.16 8.49 -18.88
CA ASN A 256 16.71 8.46 -18.98
C ASN A 256 16.19 7.05 -18.67
N PRO A 257 15.56 6.85 -17.49
CA PRO A 257 15.06 5.52 -17.09
C PRO A 257 13.92 5.01 -17.97
N LEU A 258 13.27 5.87 -18.77
CA LEU A 258 12.16 5.49 -19.66
C LEU A 258 12.54 4.38 -20.65
N HIS A 259 13.81 4.28 -21.05
CA HIS A 259 14.26 3.22 -21.97
C HIS A 259 14.01 1.82 -21.38
N LYS A 260 14.31 1.60 -20.09
CA LYS A 260 14.04 0.33 -19.42
C LYS A 260 12.55 0.01 -19.33
N ALA A 261 11.73 1.04 -19.05
CA ALA A 261 10.29 0.86 -19.03
C ALA A 261 9.77 0.52 -20.43
N GLN A 262 10.27 1.20 -21.47
CA GLN A 262 9.90 0.96 -22.85
C GLN A 262 10.26 -0.47 -23.30
N GLU A 263 11.48 -0.93 -23.04
CA GLU A 263 11.91 -2.29 -23.35
C GLU A 263 11.03 -3.34 -22.69
N TYR A 264 10.73 -3.17 -21.39
CA TYR A 264 9.86 -4.09 -20.68
C TYR A 264 8.43 -4.10 -21.25
N LEU A 265 7.83 -2.94 -21.50
CA LEU A 265 6.47 -2.84 -22.06
C LEU A 265 6.41 -3.40 -23.49
N ALA A 266 7.43 -3.12 -24.31
CA ALA A 266 7.53 -3.67 -25.67
C ALA A 266 7.66 -5.20 -25.67
N SER A 267 8.41 -5.78 -24.72
CA SER A 267 8.53 -7.24 -24.58
C SER A 267 7.20 -7.94 -24.21
N ARG A 268 6.23 -7.18 -23.74
CA ARG A 268 4.87 -7.63 -23.43
C ARG A 268 3.81 -7.15 -24.44
N GLU A 269 4.25 -6.56 -25.55
CA GLU A 269 3.36 -6.01 -26.59
C GLU A 269 2.41 -4.91 -26.07
N ILE A 270 2.83 -4.17 -25.03
CA ILE A 270 2.06 -3.09 -24.43
C ILE A 270 2.45 -1.76 -25.05
N GLU A 271 1.47 -1.07 -25.67
CA GLU A 271 1.62 0.31 -26.12
C GLU A 271 1.44 1.28 -24.94
N ALA A 272 2.43 2.15 -24.74
CA ALA A 272 2.39 3.20 -23.73
C ALA A 272 2.95 4.51 -24.26
N SER A 273 2.36 5.63 -23.84
CA SER A 273 2.92 6.96 -24.07
C SER A 273 4.04 7.24 -23.08
N LEU A 274 5.25 7.58 -23.59
CA LEU A 274 6.39 7.92 -22.74
C LEU A 274 6.56 9.44 -22.71
N PHE A 275 6.78 9.99 -21.52
CA PHE A 275 6.93 11.41 -21.32
C PHE A 275 7.98 11.72 -20.26
N SER A 276 8.85 12.71 -20.53
CA SER A 276 9.78 13.23 -19.53
C SER A 276 9.75 14.76 -19.55
N ASP A 277 9.91 15.35 -18.38
CA ASP A 277 10.00 16.80 -18.22
C ASP A 277 10.97 17.13 -17.08
N VAL A 278 11.51 18.35 -17.09
CA VAL A 278 12.43 18.83 -16.05
C VAL A 278 11.65 19.53 -14.95
N GLY A 279 11.92 19.20 -13.69
CA GLY A 279 11.32 19.87 -12.55
C GLY A 279 11.10 18.99 -11.33
N LEU A 280 10.40 19.54 -10.37
CA LEU A 280 10.03 18.78 -9.17
C LEU A 280 9.13 17.60 -9.54
N PRO A 281 9.48 16.35 -9.15
CA PRO A 281 8.78 15.16 -9.60
C PRO A 281 7.25 15.21 -9.40
N SER A 282 6.78 15.69 -8.23
CA SER A 282 5.34 15.83 -8.00
C SER A 282 4.65 16.77 -8.99
N ASP A 283 5.32 17.84 -9.41
CA ASP A 283 4.74 18.85 -10.30
C ASP A 283 4.72 18.36 -11.74
N VAL A 284 5.80 17.71 -12.18
CA VAL A 284 5.89 17.06 -13.48
C VAL A 284 4.79 15.99 -13.63
N ILE A 285 4.60 15.14 -12.60
CA ILE A 285 3.59 14.07 -12.61
C ILE A 285 2.17 14.66 -12.68
N ILE A 286 1.84 15.63 -11.83
CA ILE A 286 0.51 16.28 -11.83
C ILE A 286 0.25 17.03 -13.15
N SER A 287 1.24 17.75 -13.66
CA SER A 287 1.13 18.42 -14.95
C SER A 287 0.87 17.45 -16.10
N ALA A 288 1.64 16.35 -16.15
CA ALA A 288 1.47 15.31 -17.15
C ALA A 288 0.11 14.61 -17.05
N MET A 289 -0.34 14.31 -15.81
CA MET A 289 -1.67 13.72 -15.55
C MET A 289 -2.78 14.58 -16.16
N ASN A 290 -2.75 15.88 -15.91
CA ASN A 290 -3.78 16.81 -16.42
C ASN A 290 -3.67 16.97 -17.96
N LYS A 291 -2.48 17.15 -18.49
CA LYS A 291 -2.25 17.33 -19.94
C LYS A 291 -2.62 16.10 -20.76
N ARG A 292 -2.44 14.89 -20.23
CA ARG A 292 -2.69 13.62 -20.92
C ARG A 292 -4.07 13.03 -20.61
N GLY A 293 -4.84 13.65 -19.72
CA GLY A 293 -6.16 13.15 -19.31
C GLY A 293 -6.11 11.81 -18.57
N CYS A 294 -5.04 11.57 -17.81
CA CYS A 294 -4.95 10.39 -16.96
C CYS A 294 -5.89 10.54 -15.76
N ASP A 295 -6.49 9.45 -15.34
CA ASP A 295 -7.53 9.46 -14.32
C ASP A 295 -7.12 8.79 -13.01
N PHE A 296 -5.93 8.18 -12.94
CA PHE A 296 -5.25 7.75 -11.71
C PHE A 296 -3.73 7.67 -11.89
N ILE A 297 -3.02 7.66 -10.76
CA ILE A 297 -1.56 7.59 -10.71
C ILE A 297 -1.12 6.25 -10.13
N ILE A 298 -0.08 5.64 -10.69
CA ILE A 298 0.64 4.50 -10.15
C ILE A 298 2.04 4.97 -9.75
N VAL A 299 2.46 4.66 -8.53
CA VAL A 299 3.77 5.08 -8.01
C VAL A 299 4.36 4.00 -7.10
N GLY A 300 5.68 3.86 -7.09
CA GLY A 300 6.39 3.06 -6.10
C GLY A 300 6.26 3.64 -4.69
N GLY A 301 6.17 2.77 -3.69
CA GLY A 301 6.16 3.16 -2.29
C GLY A 301 7.51 3.68 -1.79
N TYR A 302 7.62 3.91 -0.48
CA TYR A 302 8.87 4.37 0.13
C TYR A 302 9.97 3.30 0.02
N GLY A 303 11.18 3.71 -0.39
CA GLY A 303 12.36 2.85 -0.40
C GLY A 303 12.89 2.54 1.01
N TYR A 304 13.71 1.49 1.13
CA TYR A 304 14.24 0.99 2.41
C TYR A 304 15.38 1.83 3.03
N GLN A 305 15.86 2.89 2.37
CA GLN A 305 17.02 3.67 2.85
C GLN A 305 16.59 4.92 3.62
N PRO A 306 16.80 4.99 4.96
CA PRO A 306 16.35 6.11 5.78
C PRO A 306 16.98 7.48 5.42
N VAL A 307 18.17 7.49 4.84
CA VAL A 307 18.93 8.72 4.53
C VAL A 307 18.45 9.36 3.23
N MET A 308 18.00 8.56 2.25
CA MET A 308 17.41 9.06 0.98
C MET A 308 15.91 9.39 1.12
N GLU A 309 15.23 8.91 2.17
CA GLU A 309 13.81 9.18 2.45
C GLU A 309 13.48 10.66 2.61
N VAL A 310 14.44 11.49 3.03
CA VAL A 310 14.21 12.94 3.16
C VAL A 310 14.01 13.59 1.78
N LEU A 311 14.62 13.04 0.73
CA LEU A 311 14.52 13.55 -0.65
C LEU A 311 13.39 12.89 -1.46
N PHE A 312 13.24 11.56 -1.39
CA PHE A 312 12.23 10.82 -2.18
C PHE A 312 10.85 10.75 -1.51
N GLY A 313 10.74 10.87 -0.18
CA GLY A 313 9.48 11.10 0.53
C GLY A 313 8.75 12.37 0.08
N SER A 314 9.43 13.29 -0.59
CA SER A 314 8.88 14.52 -1.15
C SER A 314 7.91 14.26 -2.31
N THR A 315 8.20 13.32 -3.21
CA THR A 315 7.35 13.04 -4.40
C THR A 315 6.00 12.46 -4.01
N LEU A 316 5.98 11.35 -3.26
CA LEU A 316 4.72 10.73 -2.83
C LEU A 316 3.91 11.67 -1.92
N ASN A 317 4.56 12.36 -0.98
CA ASN A 317 3.89 13.37 -0.15
C ASN A 317 3.35 14.53 -1.00
N GLY A 318 4.08 14.97 -2.02
CA GLY A 318 3.64 15.98 -2.97
C GLY A 318 2.41 15.53 -3.76
N LEU A 319 2.40 14.29 -4.24
CA LEU A 319 1.28 13.69 -4.95
C LEU A 319 0.04 13.55 -4.05
N LEU A 320 0.18 13.00 -2.84
CA LEU A 320 -0.91 12.86 -1.88
C LEU A 320 -1.54 14.21 -1.48
N ARG A 321 -0.81 15.30 -1.62
CA ARG A 321 -1.30 16.68 -1.32
C ARG A 321 -1.95 17.35 -2.51
N LYS A 322 -1.47 17.08 -3.73
CA LYS A 322 -1.85 17.82 -4.94
C LYS A 322 -2.82 17.07 -5.83
N SER A 323 -2.84 15.73 -5.75
CA SER A 323 -3.68 14.94 -6.63
C SER A 323 -5.14 14.94 -6.17
N GLU A 324 -6.03 15.23 -7.10
CA GLU A 324 -7.48 15.03 -6.97
C GLU A 324 -7.91 13.65 -7.50
N LYS A 325 -6.99 12.87 -8.05
CA LYS A 325 -7.22 11.54 -8.62
C LYS A 325 -6.64 10.46 -7.72
N PRO A 326 -7.16 9.23 -7.77
CA PRO A 326 -6.64 8.11 -7.00
C PRO A 326 -5.15 7.87 -7.24
N ILE A 327 -4.43 7.48 -6.19
CA ILE A 327 -3.01 7.15 -6.24
C ILE A 327 -2.85 5.71 -5.78
N LEU A 328 -2.42 4.83 -6.68
CA LEU A 328 -2.05 3.45 -6.40
C LEU A 328 -0.57 3.38 -6.04
N ILE A 329 -0.30 3.01 -4.79
CA ILE A 329 1.04 2.95 -4.21
C ILE A 329 1.45 1.47 -4.13
N CYS A 330 2.53 1.12 -4.84
CA CYS A 330 3.07 -0.24 -4.90
C CYS A 330 4.16 -0.44 -3.84
N HIS A 331 4.23 -1.65 -3.29
CA HIS A 331 5.21 -2.01 -2.25
C HIS A 331 6.15 -3.09 -2.74
#